data_4425077965f551153d5bd71e2c6e0eb9
#
_entry.id   4425077965f551153d5bd71e2c6e0eb9
#
_cell.length_a   1.000
_cell.length_b   1.000
_cell.length_c   1.000
_cell.angle_alpha   90.00
_cell.angle_beta   90.00
_cell.angle_gamma   90.00
#
_symmetry.space_group_name_H-M   'P 1'
#
loop_
_entity.id
_entity.type
_entity.pdbx_description
1 polymer ?
#
loop_
_entity_poly.entity_id
_entity_poly.type
_entity_poly.pdbx_seq_one_letter_code
_entity_poly.pdbx_strand_id
1 'polypeptide(L)'
;DMNATQGLDRIVREQAFTVLNRLAALRMAEARGLLVESVGNGFQAKGFQLYARLAGTGLGETGDAYRVYLFSVFDELAQDLPGLFDRYSPQGRLFPREAALLQVLNLINDADIAPLWSQDETIGWIYQYFNSKEERKAMRDASQAPRNSRELAVRNQFFTPRYVVEFLVDNTLGRLWFNATGGATGLRDRCQYLLVKPDETPQAATKLRDPRTLKLLDPACGSMHFGLYAFDLFAEIYREAWAWEQQHGPGSLDVSLQPNDALKPLSQTYDDEAAFLHDVPRLIIEHNIY
;
A
#
# COMPACT_ATOMS: atom_id res chain seq x y z
N ASP A 1 -6.52 17.46 30.18
CA ASP A 1 -7.54 18.38 29.64
C ASP A 1 -6.90 19.30 28.62
N MET A 2 -7.36 19.17 27.39
CA MET A 2 -6.92 19.97 26.23
C MET A 2 -7.74 21.24 26.20
N ASN A 3 -7.14 22.42 26.06
CA ASN A 3 -7.94 23.64 25.90
C ASN A 3 -8.64 23.68 24.54
N ALA A 4 -9.67 24.54 24.37
CA ALA A 4 -10.48 24.60 23.16
C ALA A 4 -9.65 24.88 21.88
N THR A 5 -8.62 25.72 21.97
CA THR A 5 -7.73 26.05 20.85
C THR A 5 -6.90 24.83 20.42
N GLN A 6 -6.31 24.10 21.35
CA GLN A 6 -5.56 22.87 21.06
C GLN A 6 -6.47 21.79 20.47
N GLY A 7 -7.72 21.71 20.95
CA GLY A 7 -8.71 20.80 20.40
C GLY A 7 -9.07 21.12 18.95
N LEU A 8 -9.25 22.39 18.63
CA LEU A 8 -9.53 22.86 17.28
C LEU A 8 -8.35 22.58 16.33
N ASP A 9 -7.14 22.93 16.74
CA ASP A 9 -5.94 22.67 15.93
C ASP A 9 -5.76 21.18 15.61
N ARG A 10 -6.04 20.32 16.59
CA ARG A 10 -6.01 18.88 16.38
C ARG A 10 -7.04 18.42 15.35
N ILE A 11 -8.29 18.87 15.49
CA ILE A 11 -9.35 18.50 14.55
C ILE A 11 -9.00 18.97 13.14
N VAL A 12 -8.56 20.21 12.97
CA VAL A 12 -8.16 20.75 11.66
C VAL A 12 -7.04 19.93 11.04
N ARG A 13 -6.03 19.54 11.81
CA ARG A 13 -4.93 18.69 11.33
C ARG A 13 -5.40 17.30 10.89
N GLU A 14 -6.23 16.66 11.70
CA GLU A 14 -6.79 15.34 11.34
C GLU A 14 -7.60 15.39 10.06
N GLN A 15 -8.44 16.41 9.88
CA GLN A 15 -9.20 16.63 8.65
C GLN A 15 -8.27 16.92 7.44
N ALA A 16 -7.29 17.78 7.60
CA ALA A 16 -6.33 18.12 6.54
C ALA A 16 -5.53 16.88 6.10
N PHE A 17 -5.11 16.05 7.07
CA PHE A 17 -4.41 14.80 6.78
C PHE A 17 -5.28 13.81 6.00
N THR A 18 -6.54 13.67 6.40
CA THR A 18 -7.50 12.79 5.69
C THR A 18 -7.70 13.25 4.25
N VAL A 19 -7.91 14.55 4.02
CA VAL A 19 -8.05 15.10 2.66
C VAL A 19 -6.78 14.88 1.83
N LEU A 20 -5.61 15.17 2.39
CA LEU A 20 -4.34 14.94 1.71
C LEU A 20 -4.17 13.46 1.30
N ASN A 21 -4.45 12.54 2.21
CA ASN A 21 -4.35 11.11 1.93
C ASN A 21 -5.31 10.66 0.83
N ARG A 22 -6.55 11.15 0.82
CA ARG A 22 -7.52 10.87 -0.25
C ARG A 22 -7.01 11.35 -1.60
N LEU A 23 -6.56 12.60 -1.69
CA LEU A 23 -6.04 13.16 -2.93
C LEU A 23 -4.77 12.44 -3.39
N ALA A 24 -3.87 12.11 -2.48
CA ALA A 24 -2.66 11.34 -2.78
C ALA A 24 -2.99 9.93 -3.29
N ALA A 25 -3.92 9.24 -2.64
CA ALA A 25 -4.36 7.91 -3.07
C ALA A 25 -4.96 7.93 -4.48
N LEU A 26 -5.83 8.91 -4.78
CA LEU A 26 -6.35 9.09 -6.15
C LEU A 26 -5.22 9.35 -7.14
N ARG A 27 -4.30 10.25 -6.80
CA ARG A 27 -3.19 10.60 -7.70
C ARG A 27 -2.25 9.42 -7.99
N MET A 28 -2.02 8.56 -6.98
CA MET A 28 -1.26 7.32 -7.16
C MET A 28 -2.02 6.31 -8.02
N ALA A 29 -3.33 6.16 -7.81
CA ALA A 29 -4.16 5.28 -8.63
C ALA A 29 -4.18 5.73 -10.11
N GLU A 30 -4.26 7.03 -10.36
CA GLU A 30 -4.13 7.61 -11.70
C GLU A 30 -2.78 7.33 -12.35
N ALA A 31 -1.68 7.54 -11.61
CA ALA A 31 -0.33 7.30 -12.11
C ALA A 31 -0.08 5.83 -12.48
N ARG A 32 -0.82 4.92 -11.89
CA ARG A 32 -0.78 3.48 -12.16
C ARG A 32 -1.83 3.01 -13.18
N GLY A 33 -2.63 3.93 -13.72
CA GLY A 33 -3.68 3.60 -14.70
C GLY A 33 -4.88 2.85 -14.11
N LEU A 34 -5.04 2.85 -12.78
CA LEU A 34 -6.16 2.20 -12.08
C LEU A 34 -7.40 3.10 -12.02
N LEU A 35 -7.24 4.40 -12.18
CA LEU A 35 -8.29 5.39 -12.13
C LEU A 35 -8.15 6.39 -13.28
N VAL A 36 -9.27 6.85 -13.82
CA VAL A 36 -9.28 7.98 -14.73
C VAL A 36 -8.81 9.23 -14.00
N GLU A 37 -8.01 10.04 -14.65
CA GLU A 37 -7.48 11.30 -14.11
C GLU A 37 -8.58 12.14 -13.45
N SER A 38 -8.46 12.34 -12.15
CA SER A 38 -9.44 13.03 -11.30
C SER A 38 -8.80 14.18 -10.50
N VAL A 39 -7.59 13.98 -10.02
CA VAL A 39 -6.75 14.94 -9.27
C VAL A 39 -5.64 15.49 -10.16
N GLY A 40 -5.06 14.66 -11.00
CA GLY A 40 -4.11 15.07 -12.03
C GLY A 40 -4.73 16.15 -12.92
N ASN A 41 -3.96 17.22 -13.20
CA ASN A 41 -4.42 18.41 -13.90
C ASN A 41 -5.60 19.18 -13.23
N GLY A 42 -5.97 18.88 -11.99
CA GLY A 42 -6.94 19.60 -11.20
C GLY A 42 -8.29 19.77 -11.93
N PHE A 43 -8.76 20.98 -12.11
CA PHE A 43 -10.02 21.28 -12.82
C PHE A 43 -10.03 20.92 -14.32
N GLN A 44 -8.88 20.60 -14.90
CA GLN A 44 -8.77 20.10 -16.27
C GLN A 44 -8.71 18.56 -16.34
N ALA A 45 -8.82 17.88 -15.20
CA ALA A 45 -8.81 16.42 -15.12
C ALA A 45 -9.86 15.80 -16.05
N LYS A 46 -9.48 14.77 -16.78
CA LYS A 46 -10.34 14.10 -17.78
C LYS A 46 -11.63 13.57 -17.17
N GLY A 47 -11.55 12.97 -15.97
CA GLY A 47 -12.70 12.45 -15.26
C GLY A 47 -13.69 13.56 -14.87
N PHE A 48 -13.17 14.69 -14.38
CA PHE A 48 -14.01 15.85 -14.07
C PHE A 48 -14.66 16.44 -15.33
N GLN A 49 -13.91 16.59 -16.42
CA GLN A 49 -14.46 17.11 -17.68
C GLN A 49 -15.58 16.22 -18.23
N LEU A 50 -15.44 14.90 -18.11
CA LEU A 50 -16.48 13.96 -18.48
C LEU A 50 -17.71 14.11 -17.58
N TYR A 51 -17.50 14.13 -16.27
CA TYR A 51 -18.56 14.32 -15.29
C TYR A 51 -19.35 15.61 -15.52
N ALA A 52 -18.66 16.73 -15.74
CA ALA A 52 -19.30 18.03 -16.00
C ALA A 52 -20.14 18.02 -17.28
N ARG A 53 -19.70 17.32 -18.33
CA ARG A 53 -20.49 17.16 -19.56
C ARG A 53 -21.76 16.35 -19.35
N LEU A 54 -21.71 15.30 -18.54
CA LEU A 54 -22.85 14.43 -18.25
C LEU A 54 -23.85 15.10 -17.32
N ALA A 55 -23.38 15.82 -16.31
CA ALA A 55 -24.20 16.48 -15.32
C ALA A 55 -24.83 17.81 -15.83
N GLY A 56 -24.28 18.36 -16.90
CA GLY A 56 -24.79 19.60 -17.52
C GLY A 56 -24.65 20.85 -16.63
N THR A 57 -25.55 21.82 -16.80
CA THR A 57 -25.49 23.14 -16.13
C THR A 57 -25.93 23.13 -14.66
N GLY A 58 -26.37 21.99 -14.14
CA GLY A 58 -26.89 21.89 -12.76
C GLY A 58 -25.84 21.90 -11.65
N LEU A 59 -24.54 21.87 -11.98
CA LEU A 59 -23.46 21.74 -10.99
C LEU A 59 -23.02 23.08 -10.34
N GLY A 60 -23.49 24.21 -10.79
CA GLY A 60 -23.06 25.52 -10.28
C GLY A 60 -21.68 25.96 -10.80
N GLU A 61 -20.94 26.72 -9.98
CA GLU A 61 -19.61 27.21 -10.34
C GLU A 61 -18.59 26.07 -10.40
N THR A 62 -17.49 26.27 -11.19
CA THR A 62 -16.50 25.21 -11.45
C THR A 62 -15.88 24.61 -10.19
N GLY A 63 -15.60 25.43 -9.16
CA GLY A 63 -15.02 24.93 -7.90
C GLY A 63 -15.98 24.06 -7.10
N ASP A 64 -17.24 24.43 -7.03
CA ASP A 64 -18.29 23.62 -6.38
C ASP A 64 -18.58 22.34 -7.16
N ALA A 65 -18.62 22.43 -8.49
CA ALA A 65 -18.79 21.29 -9.37
C ALA A 65 -17.66 20.27 -9.20
N TYR A 66 -16.42 20.73 -9.11
CA TYR A 66 -15.26 19.85 -8.90
C TYR A 66 -15.30 19.18 -7.53
N ARG A 67 -15.70 19.90 -6.49
CA ARG A 67 -15.90 19.33 -5.14
C ARG A 67 -16.97 18.22 -5.16
N VAL A 68 -18.10 18.45 -5.82
CA VAL A 68 -19.17 17.45 -5.95
C VAL A 68 -18.67 16.23 -6.73
N TYR A 69 -17.89 16.45 -7.78
CA TYR A 69 -17.24 15.36 -8.52
C TYR A 69 -16.32 14.53 -7.62
N LEU A 70 -15.41 15.17 -6.87
CA LEU A 70 -14.52 14.44 -5.95
C LEU A 70 -15.31 13.67 -4.89
N PHE A 71 -16.40 14.24 -4.39
CA PHE A 71 -17.29 13.55 -3.46
C PHE A 71 -17.94 12.31 -4.07
N SER A 72 -18.35 12.36 -5.33
CA SER A 72 -18.87 11.18 -6.01
C SER A 72 -17.83 10.09 -6.16
N VAL A 73 -16.56 10.45 -6.45
CA VAL A 73 -15.44 9.51 -6.50
C VAL A 73 -15.15 8.90 -5.12
N PHE A 74 -15.18 9.72 -4.07
CA PHE A 74 -15.01 9.23 -2.69
C PHE A 74 -16.12 8.26 -2.29
N ASP A 75 -17.38 8.59 -2.59
CA ASP A 75 -18.54 7.76 -2.25
C ASP A 75 -18.46 6.39 -2.98
N GLU A 76 -17.98 6.36 -4.21
CA GLU A 76 -17.74 5.12 -4.94
C GLU A 76 -16.63 4.28 -4.31
N LEU A 77 -15.47 4.89 -4.05
CA LEU A 77 -14.33 4.19 -3.45
C LEU A 77 -14.58 3.81 -1.97
N ALA A 78 -15.49 4.49 -1.28
CA ALA A 78 -15.84 4.15 0.09
C ALA A 78 -16.56 2.81 0.22
N GLN A 79 -17.10 2.26 -0.86
CA GLN A 79 -17.71 0.92 -0.86
C GLN A 79 -16.67 -0.15 -0.56
N ASP A 80 -15.46 -0.02 -1.10
CA ASP A 80 -14.38 -0.98 -0.90
C ASP A 80 -13.37 -0.53 0.17
N LEU A 81 -13.14 0.80 0.30
CA LEU A 81 -12.15 1.40 1.18
C LEU A 81 -12.77 2.45 2.13
N PRO A 82 -13.76 2.08 2.97
CA PRO A 82 -14.45 3.03 3.84
C PRO A 82 -13.51 3.72 4.83
N GLY A 83 -12.47 3.02 5.31
CA GLY A 83 -11.49 3.58 6.25
C GLY A 83 -10.78 4.84 5.74
N LEU A 84 -10.65 5.00 4.41
CA LEU A 84 -10.02 6.17 3.80
C LEU A 84 -11.06 7.14 3.21
N PHE A 85 -12.04 6.62 2.47
CA PHE A 85 -12.89 7.45 1.62
C PHE A 85 -14.26 7.82 2.21
N ASP A 86 -14.67 7.22 3.35
CA ASP A 86 -15.93 7.61 4.00
C ASP A 86 -15.88 9.08 4.43
N ARG A 87 -16.53 9.94 3.65
CA ARG A 87 -16.60 11.40 3.90
C ARG A 87 -17.52 11.78 5.05
N TYR A 88 -18.27 10.85 5.60
CA TYR A 88 -19.13 11.05 6.77
C TYR A 88 -18.44 10.65 8.08
N SER A 89 -17.27 10.04 8.01
CA SER A 89 -16.46 9.72 9.18
C SER A 89 -16.10 10.98 9.97
N PRO A 90 -15.94 10.93 11.28
CA PRO A 90 -15.56 12.08 12.10
C PRO A 90 -14.30 12.80 11.60
N GLN A 91 -13.33 12.07 11.04
CA GLN A 91 -12.05 12.57 10.55
C GLN A 91 -12.09 13.07 9.10
N GLY A 92 -13.20 12.85 8.39
CA GLY A 92 -13.30 13.10 6.95
C GLY A 92 -14.40 14.09 6.54
N ARG A 93 -15.08 14.75 7.48
CA ARG A 93 -16.25 15.61 7.21
C ARG A 93 -15.92 16.96 6.62
N LEU A 94 -14.77 17.52 6.98
CA LEU A 94 -14.39 18.83 6.47
C LEU A 94 -13.63 18.68 5.15
N PHE A 95 -13.88 19.61 4.26
CA PHE A 95 -13.21 19.69 2.98
C PHE A 95 -12.69 21.12 2.77
N PRO A 96 -11.53 21.33 2.13
CA PRO A 96 -10.96 22.65 1.96
C PRO A 96 -11.85 23.52 1.07
N ARG A 97 -11.77 24.84 1.30
CA ARG A 97 -12.37 25.83 0.39
C ARG A 97 -11.61 25.80 -0.95
N GLU A 98 -12.27 26.24 -2.00
CA GLU A 98 -11.74 26.24 -3.37
C GLU A 98 -10.30 26.78 -3.48
N ALA A 99 -10.04 27.95 -2.91
CA ALA A 99 -8.70 28.56 -2.97
C ALA A 99 -7.60 27.71 -2.33
N ALA A 100 -7.92 27.06 -1.19
CA ALA A 100 -6.97 26.14 -0.52
C ALA A 100 -6.83 24.83 -1.31
N LEU A 101 -7.92 24.32 -1.86
CA LEU A 101 -7.90 23.12 -2.70
C LEU A 101 -7.03 23.33 -3.93
N LEU A 102 -7.17 24.48 -4.61
CA LEU A 102 -6.32 24.82 -5.77
C LEU A 102 -4.84 24.87 -5.43
N GLN A 103 -4.47 25.43 -4.28
CA GLN A 103 -3.08 25.43 -3.82
C GLN A 103 -2.55 24.00 -3.61
N VAL A 104 -3.33 23.15 -2.98
CA VAL A 104 -2.96 21.73 -2.77
C VAL A 104 -2.84 21.00 -4.10
N LEU A 105 -3.79 21.20 -5.02
CA LEU A 105 -3.75 20.58 -6.35
C LEU A 105 -2.52 21.03 -7.14
N ASN A 106 -2.15 22.30 -7.08
CA ASN A 106 -0.94 22.80 -7.74
C ASN A 106 0.32 22.11 -7.19
N LEU A 107 0.41 21.93 -5.86
CA LEU A 107 1.54 21.23 -5.26
C LEU A 107 1.55 19.74 -5.63
N ILE A 108 0.41 19.07 -5.61
CA ILE A 108 0.30 17.65 -5.97
C ILE A 108 0.65 17.41 -7.46
N ASN A 109 0.34 18.36 -8.31
CA ASN A 109 0.59 18.29 -9.75
C ASN A 109 1.90 18.95 -10.20
N ASP A 110 2.79 19.28 -9.26
CA ASP A 110 4.11 19.80 -9.60
C ASP A 110 4.88 18.77 -10.44
N ALA A 111 5.52 19.26 -11.50
CA ALA A 111 6.26 18.41 -12.44
C ALA A 111 7.43 17.65 -11.79
N ASP A 112 8.06 18.26 -10.79
CA ASP A 112 9.22 17.67 -10.11
C ASP A 112 8.86 16.43 -9.29
N ILE A 113 7.62 16.34 -8.81
CA ILE A 113 7.14 15.18 -8.04
C ILE A 113 6.30 14.21 -8.86
N ALA A 114 6.03 14.51 -10.12
CA ALA A 114 5.19 13.65 -10.96
C ALA A 114 5.64 12.19 -11.02
N PRO A 115 6.96 11.86 -11.12
CA PRO A 115 7.44 10.47 -11.13
C PRO A 115 7.22 9.73 -9.79
N LEU A 116 7.09 10.47 -8.68
CA LEU A 116 6.94 9.86 -7.36
C LEU A 116 5.58 9.20 -7.16
N TRP A 117 4.54 9.64 -7.88
CA TRP A 117 3.18 9.10 -7.71
C TRP A 117 3.03 7.65 -8.14
N SER A 118 3.94 7.11 -8.94
CA SER A 118 4.00 5.68 -9.29
C SER A 118 4.79 4.83 -8.30
N GLN A 119 5.50 5.45 -7.35
CA GLN A 119 6.34 4.74 -6.37
C GLN A 119 5.53 4.33 -5.14
N ASP A 120 5.80 3.14 -4.60
CA ASP A 120 5.10 2.59 -3.45
C ASP A 120 5.38 3.37 -2.16
N GLU A 121 6.57 3.94 -2.05
CA GLU A 121 7.04 4.65 -0.87
C GLU A 121 6.38 6.03 -0.68
N THR A 122 5.72 6.57 -1.68
CA THR A 122 5.21 7.95 -1.68
C THR A 122 4.27 8.24 -0.51
N ILE A 123 3.34 7.34 -0.20
CA ILE A 123 2.45 7.48 0.95
C ILE A 123 3.24 7.53 2.27
N GLY A 124 4.25 6.68 2.40
CA GLY A 124 5.09 6.67 3.59
C GLY A 124 5.86 7.97 3.80
N TRP A 125 6.39 8.56 2.73
CA TRP A 125 7.05 9.86 2.80
C TRP A 125 6.07 10.98 3.17
N ILE A 126 4.87 11.01 2.58
CA ILE A 126 3.82 11.97 2.94
C ILE A 126 3.51 11.84 4.42
N TYR A 127 3.30 10.63 4.91
CA TYR A 127 3.02 10.36 6.31
C TYR A 127 4.15 10.82 7.24
N GLN A 128 5.41 10.56 6.89
CA GLN A 128 6.56 10.98 7.69
C GLN A 128 6.73 12.49 7.75
N TYR A 129 6.54 13.19 6.62
CA TYR A 129 6.78 14.63 6.52
C TYR A 129 5.60 15.47 6.95
N PHE A 130 4.39 14.92 7.03
CA PHE A 130 3.21 15.62 7.53
C PHE A 130 3.42 16.13 8.98
N ASN A 131 4.12 15.37 9.81
CA ASN A 131 4.56 15.82 11.11
C ASN A 131 5.99 16.37 11.00
N SER A 132 6.16 17.68 11.23
CA SER A 132 7.43 18.36 11.01
C SER A 132 8.54 17.84 11.93
N LYS A 133 9.80 18.02 11.49
CA LYS A 133 10.98 17.68 12.30
C LYS A 133 11.03 18.51 13.58
N GLU A 134 10.60 19.76 13.49
CA GLU A 134 10.52 20.71 14.59
C GLU A 134 9.50 20.26 15.64
N GLU A 135 8.34 19.81 15.21
CA GLU A 135 7.31 19.26 16.11
C GLU A 135 7.81 18.01 16.83
N ARG A 136 8.45 17.09 16.13
CA ARG A 136 9.05 15.90 16.74
C ARG A 136 10.14 16.27 17.75
N LYS A 137 10.97 17.28 17.43
CA LYS A 137 11.99 17.77 18.34
C LYS A 137 11.36 18.39 19.58
N ALA A 138 10.39 19.28 19.43
CA ALA A 138 9.69 19.92 20.54
C ALA A 138 9.04 18.89 21.49
N MET A 139 8.45 17.83 20.96
CA MET A 139 7.90 16.73 21.77
C MET A 139 8.99 16.00 22.58
N ARG A 140 10.19 15.80 22.01
CA ARG A 140 11.32 15.16 22.71
C ARG A 140 11.90 16.07 23.78
N ASP A 141 12.03 17.35 23.49
CA ASP A 141 12.55 18.34 24.43
C ASP A 141 11.59 18.55 25.63
N ALA A 142 10.29 18.42 25.39
CA ALA A 142 9.25 18.56 26.41
C ALA A 142 9.15 17.36 27.36
N SER A 143 9.55 16.16 26.96
CA SER A 143 9.49 14.95 27.79
C SER A 143 10.41 13.86 27.28
N GLN A 144 11.13 13.20 28.19
CA GLN A 144 11.97 12.04 27.84
C GLN A 144 11.15 10.86 27.30
N ALA A 145 9.98 10.59 27.87
CA ALA A 145 9.05 9.56 27.41
C ALA A 145 7.84 10.18 26.69
N PRO A 146 7.23 9.48 25.70
CA PRO A 146 5.98 9.93 25.11
C PRO A 146 4.88 10.05 26.16
N ARG A 147 4.15 11.15 26.15
CA ARG A 147 3.08 11.44 27.14
C ARG A 147 1.73 10.82 26.77
N ASN A 148 1.57 10.43 25.51
CA ASN A 148 0.34 9.83 24.98
C ASN A 148 0.63 9.04 23.70
N SER A 149 -0.37 8.31 23.19
CA SER A 149 -0.25 7.47 21.98
C SER A 149 0.09 8.27 20.71
N ARG A 150 -0.39 9.52 20.58
CA ARG A 150 -0.03 10.39 19.46
C ARG A 150 1.46 10.75 19.48
N GLU A 151 1.98 11.16 20.64
CA GLU A 151 3.42 11.44 20.78
C GLU A 151 4.27 10.20 20.52
N LEU A 152 3.83 9.03 20.99
CA LEU A 152 4.50 7.77 20.71
C LEU A 152 4.59 7.52 19.20
N ALA A 153 3.49 7.67 18.49
CA ALA A 153 3.44 7.50 17.04
C ALA A 153 4.32 8.53 16.33
N VAL A 154 4.13 9.84 16.58
CA VAL A 154 4.84 10.92 15.88
C VAL A 154 6.35 10.89 16.13
N ARG A 155 6.77 10.58 17.36
CA ARG A 155 8.20 10.55 17.74
C ARG A 155 8.97 9.38 17.15
N ASN A 156 8.28 8.25 16.91
CA ASN A 156 8.86 7.02 16.40
C ASN A 156 8.54 6.77 14.90
N GLN A 157 7.91 7.72 14.26
CA GLN A 157 7.52 7.68 12.87
C GLN A 157 8.74 7.91 11.97
N PHE A 158 9.47 6.84 11.68
CA PHE A 158 10.58 6.82 10.74
C PHE A 158 10.23 5.89 9.60
N PHE A 159 10.39 6.39 8.39
CA PHE A 159 10.23 5.63 7.21
C PHE A 159 11.49 4.77 6.97
N THR A 160 11.33 3.47 6.82
CA THR A 160 12.45 2.58 6.57
C THR A 160 12.91 2.74 5.11
N PRO A 161 14.18 3.10 4.86
CA PRO A 161 14.70 3.20 3.50
C PRO A 161 14.57 1.90 2.73
N ARG A 162 14.28 2.00 1.43
CA ARG A 162 13.99 0.85 0.55
C ARG A 162 15.08 -0.22 0.61
N TYR A 163 16.35 0.15 0.55
CA TYR A 163 17.46 -0.83 0.60
C TYR A 163 17.48 -1.67 1.87
N VAL A 164 17.01 -1.12 3.01
CA VAL A 164 16.89 -1.88 4.28
C VAL A 164 15.74 -2.86 4.21
N VAL A 165 14.60 -2.42 3.65
CA VAL A 165 13.43 -3.29 3.43
C VAL A 165 13.83 -4.46 2.53
N GLU A 166 14.42 -4.18 1.38
CA GLU A 166 14.90 -5.19 0.43
C GLU A 166 15.89 -6.14 1.09
N PHE A 167 16.93 -5.62 1.78
CA PHE A 167 17.89 -6.45 2.47
C PHE A 167 17.25 -7.43 3.46
N LEU A 168 16.30 -6.97 4.26
CA LEU A 168 15.67 -7.81 5.28
C LEU A 168 14.73 -8.85 4.65
N VAL A 169 13.92 -8.46 3.68
CA VAL A 169 12.96 -9.37 3.03
C VAL A 169 13.68 -10.37 2.12
N ASP A 170 14.71 -9.94 1.38
CA ASP A 170 15.54 -10.83 0.56
C ASP A 170 16.20 -11.94 1.41
N ASN A 171 16.70 -11.57 2.60
CA ASN A 171 17.38 -12.50 3.48
C ASN A 171 16.46 -13.24 4.47
N THR A 172 15.18 -13.03 4.39
CA THR A 172 14.15 -13.81 5.10
C THR A 172 13.30 -14.60 4.11
N LEU A 173 12.28 -13.99 3.51
CA LEU A 173 11.38 -14.64 2.56
C LEU A 173 12.12 -15.12 1.31
N GLY A 174 12.93 -14.26 0.69
CA GLY A 174 13.73 -14.60 -0.49
C GLY A 174 14.69 -15.75 -0.21
N ARG A 175 15.38 -15.68 0.93
CA ARG A 175 16.33 -16.74 1.33
C ARG A 175 15.63 -18.06 1.62
N LEU A 176 14.48 -18.04 2.26
CA LEU A 176 13.67 -19.24 2.53
C LEU A 176 13.32 -19.95 1.22
N TRP A 177 12.83 -19.21 0.24
CA TRP A 177 12.43 -19.76 -1.04
C TRP A 177 13.62 -20.21 -1.90
N PHE A 178 14.70 -19.41 -1.91
CA PHE A 178 15.96 -19.80 -2.56
C PHE A 178 16.50 -21.14 -2.04
N ASN A 179 16.46 -21.35 -0.74
CA ASN A 179 16.88 -22.63 -0.15
C ASN A 179 15.93 -23.77 -0.54
N ALA A 180 14.60 -23.52 -0.50
CA ALA A 180 13.62 -24.56 -0.83
C ALA A 180 13.70 -25.03 -2.29
N THR A 181 14.05 -24.15 -3.21
CA THR A 181 14.19 -24.45 -4.64
C THR A 181 15.60 -24.96 -5.03
N GLY A 182 16.51 -25.05 -4.07
CA GLY A 182 17.91 -25.40 -4.36
C GLY A 182 18.65 -24.34 -5.19
N GLY A 183 18.18 -23.09 -5.12
CA GLY A 183 18.72 -21.96 -5.87
C GLY A 183 18.13 -21.79 -7.27
N ALA A 184 17.23 -22.69 -7.71
CA ALA A 184 16.56 -22.61 -9.00
C ALA A 184 15.26 -21.77 -8.87
N THR A 185 15.39 -20.47 -8.75
CA THR A 185 14.29 -19.51 -8.58
C THR A 185 14.57 -18.19 -9.26
N GLY A 186 13.57 -17.58 -9.85
CA GLY A 186 13.62 -16.21 -10.41
C GLY A 186 13.86 -15.14 -9.35
N LEU A 187 13.62 -15.44 -8.07
CA LEU A 187 13.92 -14.51 -6.96
C LEU A 187 15.41 -14.19 -6.86
N ARG A 188 16.29 -15.07 -7.33
CA ARG A 188 17.74 -14.83 -7.33
C ARG A 188 18.10 -13.54 -8.09
N ASP A 189 17.45 -13.29 -9.20
CA ASP A 189 17.70 -12.11 -10.04
C ASP A 189 16.96 -10.86 -9.55
N ARG A 190 15.89 -11.05 -8.79
CA ARG A 190 15.09 -9.95 -8.19
C ARG A 190 15.67 -9.47 -6.87
N CYS A 191 16.13 -10.36 -6.02
CA CYS A 191 16.62 -10.06 -4.68
C CYS A 191 18.07 -9.56 -4.72
N GLN A 192 18.23 -8.24 -4.89
CA GLN A 192 19.55 -7.59 -5.06
C GLN A 192 20.46 -7.76 -3.84
N TYR A 193 19.88 -7.90 -2.66
CA TYR A 193 20.59 -8.00 -1.38
C TYR A 193 20.62 -9.42 -0.80
N LEU A 194 20.20 -10.41 -1.58
CA LEU A 194 20.25 -11.81 -1.13
C LEU A 194 21.69 -12.26 -0.90
N LEU A 195 22.00 -12.60 0.33
CA LEU A 195 23.32 -13.07 0.72
C LEU A 195 23.49 -14.55 0.37
N VAL A 196 24.21 -14.83 -0.70
CA VAL A 196 24.56 -16.17 -1.16
C VAL A 196 26.07 -16.24 -1.33
N LYS A 197 26.72 -17.25 -0.75
CA LYS A 197 28.15 -17.49 -0.97
C LYS A 197 28.38 -17.93 -2.42
N PRO A 198 29.55 -17.62 -3.04
CA PRO A 198 29.85 -17.98 -4.42
C PRO A 198 29.68 -19.48 -4.72
N ASP A 199 30.02 -20.34 -3.79
CA ASP A 199 29.95 -21.80 -3.94
C ASP A 199 28.77 -22.43 -3.21
N GLU A 200 27.79 -21.63 -2.81
CA GLU A 200 26.62 -22.12 -2.08
C GLU A 200 25.62 -22.74 -3.04
N THR A 201 25.43 -24.04 -2.92
CA THR A 201 24.36 -24.78 -3.58
C THR A 201 23.45 -25.37 -2.50
N PRO A 202 22.33 -24.70 -2.20
CA PRO A 202 21.40 -25.22 -1.21
C PRO A 202 20.78 -26.54 -1.71
N GLN A 203 20.55 -27.44 -0.79
CA GLN A 203 19.85 -28.67 -1.13
C GLN A 203 18.37 -28.37 -1.29
N ALA A 204 17.83 -28.61 -2.49
CA ALA A 204 16.42 -28.44 -2.76
C ALA A 204 15.54 -29.28 -1.82
N ALA A 205 14.41 -28.73 -1.41
CA ALA A 205 13.42 -29.47 -0.67
C ALA A 205 12.82 -30.60 -1.52
N THR A 206 12.49 -31.72 -0.90
CA THR A 206 11.82 -32.85 -1.58
C THR A 206 10.39 -32.49 -2.03
N LYS A 207 9.77 -31.58 -1.30
CA LYS A 207 8.48 -30.96 -1.64
C LYS A 207 8.58 -29.47 -1.44
N LEU A 208 8.14 -28.71 -2.42
CA LEU A 208 8.06 -27.26 -2.30
C LEU A 208 6.86 -26.89 -1.41
N ARG A 209 7.03 -25.90 -0.54
CA ARG A 209 5.92 -25.44 0.31
C ARG A 209 4.82 -24.79 -0.49
N ASP A 210 3.59 -25.08 -0.12
CA ASP A 210 2.46 -24.34 -0.64
C ASP A 210 2.56 -22.87 -0.16
N PRO A 211 2.58 -21.88 -1.08
CA PRO A 211 2.73 -20.48 -0.71
C PRO A 211 1.68 -19.99 0.29
N ARG A 212 0.47 -20.53 0.25
CA ARG A 212 -0.62 -20.18 1.18
C ARG A 212 -0.30 -20.51 2.64
N THR A 213 0.73 -21.35 2.88
CA THR A 213 1.18 -21.71 4.24
C THR A 213 2.30 -20.81 4.76
N LEU A 214 2.91 -19.99 3.92
CA LEU A 214 3.96 -19.07 4.31
C LEU A 214 3.36 -17.82 4.95
N LYS A 215 3.92 -17.41 6.10
CA LYS A 215 3.42 -16.25 6.86
C LYS A 215 4.55 -15.23 7.04
N LEU A 216 4.27 -13.98 6.71
CA LEU A 216 5.11 -12.83 7.01
C LEU A 216 4.36 -11.97 8.02
N LEU A 217 4.96 -11.75 9.19
CA LEU A 217 4.43 -10.88 10.22
C LEU A 217 5.30 -9.63 10.33
N ASP A 218 4.69 -8.45 10.13
CA ASP A 218 5.29 -7.17 10.45
C ASP A 218 4.59 -6.53 11.65
N PRO A 219 5.11 -6.68 12.87
CA PRO A 219 4.45 -6.18 14.09
C PRO A 219 4.47 -4.65 14.20
N ALA A 220 5.13 -3.96 13.30
CA ALA A 220 5.25 -2.51 13.27
C ALA A 220 5.05 -1.95 11.84
N CYS A 221 4.09 -2.48 11.12
CA CYS A 221 3.90 -2.33 9.68
C CYS A 221 3.90 -0.88 9.16
N GLY A 222 3.54 0.10 9.97
CA GLY A 222 3.52 1.51 9.55
C GLY A 222 2.73 1.71 8.25
N SER A 223 3.42 2.13 7.19
CA SER A 223 2.89 2.25 5.83
C SER A 223 3.10 1.01 4.96
N MET A 224 3.30 -0.14 5.57
CA MET A 224 3.38 -1.46 4.90
C MET A 224 4.57 -1.64 3.94
N HIS A 225 5.69 -0.97 4.13
CA HIS A 225 6.85 -1.09 3.23
C HIS A 225 7.37 -2.51 3.08
N PHE A 226 7.52 -3.20 4.21
CA PHE A 226 7.94 -4.61 4.19
C PHE A 226 6.90 -5.48 3.50
N GLY A 227 5.61 -5.26 3.79
CA GLY A 227 4.51 -5.99 3.17
C GLY A 227 4.39 -5.73 1.67
N LEU A 228 4.56 -4.48 1.22
CA LEU A 228 4.53 -4.12 -0.20
C LEU A 228 5.65 -4.81 -0.99
N TYR A 229 6.88 -4.76 -0.49
CA TYR A 229 7.98 -5.45 -1.15
C TYR A 229 7.85 -6.97 -1.09
N ALA A 230 7.42 -7.51 0.05
CA ALA A 230 7.17 -8.94 0.19
C ALA A 230 6.03 -9.42 -0.72
N PHE A 231 5.03 -8.59 -0.99
CA PHE A 231 3.95 -8.89 -1.92
C PHE A 231 4.48 -9.26 -3.31
N ASP A 232 5.44 -8.48 -3.83
CA ASP A 232 6.05 -8.75 -5.12
C ASP A 232 6.84 -10.08 -5.13
N LEU A 233 7.51 -10.39 -4.02
CA LEU A 233 8.22 -11.67 -3.87
C LEU A 233 7.25 -12.84 -3.76
N PHE A 234 6.15 -12.67 -3.01
CA PHE A 234 5.10 -13.69 -2.95
C PHE A 234 4.46 -13.94 -4.30
N ALA A 235 4.21 -12.91 -5.11
CA ALA A 235 3.66 -13.08 -6.45
C ALA A 235 4.53 -14.00 -7.32
N GLU A 236 5.87 -13.88 -7.23
CA GLU A 236 6.79 -14.78 -7.91
C GLU A 236 6.78 -16.20 -7.30
N ILE A 237 6.77 -16.29 -5.98
CA ILE A 237 6.68 -17.56 -5.25
C ILE A 237 5.42 -18.35 -5.67
N TYR A 238 4.27 -17.69 -5.79
CA TYR A 238 3.04 -18.31 -6.26
C TYR A 238 3.15 -18.81 -7.70
N ARG A 239 3.77 -18.02 -8.58
CA ARG A 239 4.00 -18.43 -9.98
C ARG A 239 4.88 -19.67 -10.06
N GLU A 240 5.97 -19.71 -9.32
CA GLU A 240 6.87 -20.86 -9.27
C GLU A 240 6.20 -22.09 -8.63
N ALA A 241 5.39 -21.91 -7.62
CA ALA A 241 4.63 -23.00 -6.99
C ALA A 241 3.58 -23.59 -7.95
N TRP A 242 2.91 -22.76 -8.75
CA TRP A 242 2.03 -23.23 -9.82
C TRP A 242 2.79 -24.09 -10.84
N ALA A 243 3.91 -23.58 -11.34
CA ALA A 243 4.74 -24.33 -12.29
C ALA A 243 5.25 -25.65 -11.71
N TRP A 244 5.63 -25.66 -10.44
CA TRP A 244 6.00 -26.88 -9.72
C TRP A 244 4.86 -27.91 -9.70
N GLU A 245 3.66 -27.50 -9.32
CA GLU A 245 2.51 -28.43 -9.26
C GLU A 245 2.13 -28.96 -10.65
N GLN A 246 2.28 -28.16 -11.72
CA GLN A 246 2.08 -28.63 -13.09
C GLN A 246 3.08 -29.74 -13.48
N GLN A 247 4.31 -29.67 -13.01
CA GLN A 247 5.35 -30.64 -13.31
C GLN A 247 5.25 -31.92 -12.48
N HIS A 248 4.86 -31.80 -11.20
CA HIS A 248 4.91 -32.90 -10.22
C HIS A 248 3.54 -33.47 -9.88
N GLY A 249 2.47 -32.88 -10.40
CA GLY A 249 1.09 -33.29 -10.22
C GLY A 249 0.38 -32.64 -9.02
N PRO A 250 -0.95 -32.73 -8.98
CA PRO A 250 -1.78 -32.19 -7.90
C PRO A 250 -1.38 -32.75 -6.54
N GLY A 251 -1.26 -31.87 -5.55
CA GLY A 251 -0.88 -32.24 -4.17
C GLY A 251 0.61 -32.50 -3.97
N SER A 252 1.46 -32.11 -4.94
CA SER A 252 2.92 -32.17 -4.80
C SER A 252 3.47 -31.07 -3.88
N LEU A 253 2.71 -30.00 -3.61
CA LEU A 253 3.09 -28.97 -2.66
C LEU A 253 2.89 -29.45 -1.21
N ASP A 254 3.76 -28.98 -0.32
CA ASP A 254 3.71 -29.29 1.10
C ASP A 254 2.77 -28.34 1.85
N VAL A 255 1.67 -28.87 2.38
CA VAL A 255 0.66 -28.16 3.17
C VAL A 255 0.72 -28.47 4.67
N SER A 256 1.77 -29.14 5.13
CA SER A 256 1.88 -29.67 6.51
C SER A 256 1.78 -28.62 7.63
N LEU A 257 1.96 -27.32 7.29
CA LEU A 257 1.80 -26.22 8.25
C LEU A 257 0.34 -25.80 8.49
N GLN A 258 -0.63 -26.40 7.80
CA GLN A 258 -2.05 -26.14 7.97
C GLN A 258 -2.79 -27.44 8.33
N PRO A 259 -2.75 -27.87 9.59
CA PRO A 259 -3.20 -29.22 9.95
C PRO A 259 -4.74 -29.41 9.89
N ASN A 260 -5.53 -28.33 9.88
CA ASN A 260 -6.99 -28.44 10.05
C ASN A 260 -7.82 -28.15 8.79
N ASP A 261 -7.27 -27.52 7.78
CA ASP A 261 -7.95 -27.26 6.52
C ASP A 261 -7.10 -27.79 5.39
N ALA A 262 -7.47 -28.92 4.83
CA ALA A 262 -6.80 -29.49 3.66
C ALA A 262 -6.95 -28.51 2.49
N LEU A 263 -5.91 -27.71 2.24
CA LEU A 263 -5.83 -26.86 1.06
C LEU A 263 -5.92 -27.75 -0.18
N LYS A 264 -6.90 -27.48 -1.03
CA LYS A 264 -6.99 -28.17 -2.31
C LYS A 264 -5.77 -27.82 -3.17
N PRO A 265 -5.27 -28.75 -4.00
CA PRO A 265 -4.25 -28.46 -4.97
C PRO A 265 -4.62 -27.23 -5.83
N LEU A 266 -3.63 -26.44 -6.21
CA LEU A 266 -3.86 -25.22 -7.02
C LEU A 266 -4.53 -25.56 -8.35
N SER A 267 -4.06 -26.61 -9.02
CA SER A 267 -4.61 -27.11 -10.28
C SER A 267 -6.01 -27.71 -10.19
N GLN A 268 -6.50 -27.99 -8.97
CA GLN A 268 -7.89 -28.39 -8.74
C GLN A 268 -8.78 -27.24 -8.29
N THR A 269 -8.19 -26.09 -7.98
CA THR A 269 -8.90 -24.89 -7.53
C THR A 269 -9.14 -23.92 -8.67
N TYR A 270 -8.19 -23.86 -9.62
CA TYR A 270 -8.22 -22.93 -10.75
C TYR A 270 -8.18 -23.69 -12.08
N ASP A 271 -8.95 -23.22 -13.05
CA ASP A 271 -9.09 -23.86 -14.35
C ASP A 271 -7.81 -23.72 -15.20
N ASP A 272 -7.10 -22.61 -15.05
CA ASP A 272 -5.85 -22.33 -15.77
C ASP A 272 -4.95 -21.37 -14.98
N GLU A 273 -3.72 -21.14 -15.52
CA GLU A 273 -2.73 -20.24 -14.93
C GLU A 273 -3.23 -18.78 -14.88
N ALA A 274 -3.98 -18.33 -15.87
CA ALA A 274 -4.47 -16.96 -15.93
C ALA A 274 -5.48 -16.68 -14.82
N ALA A 275 -6.42 -17.59 -14.58
CA ALA A 275 -7.37 -17.52 -13.49
C ALA A 275 -6.65 -17.55 -12.12
N PHE A 276 -5.65 -18.43 -11.98
CA PHE A 276 -4.83 -18.48 -10.78
C PHE A 276 -4.07 -17.18 -10.53
N LEU A 277 -3.31 -16.68 -11.51
CA LEU A 277 -2.52 -15.45 -11.38
C LEU A 277 -3.39 -14.22 -11.12
N HIS A 278 -4.61 -14.19 -11.66
CA HIS A 278 -5.58 -13.13 -11.35
C HIS A 278 -5.97 -13.12 -9.88
N ASP A 279 -6.05 -14.28 -9.21
CA ASP A 279 -6.43 -14.41 -7.81
C ASP A 279 -5.25 -14.31 -6.82
N VAL A 280 -4.00 -14.43 -7.29
CA VAL A 280 -2.80 -14.36 -6.45
C VAL A 280 -2.75 -13.12 -5.54
N PRO A 281 -3.09 -11.90 -5.99
CA PRO A 281 -3.13 -10.74 -5.10
C PRO A 281 -4.04 -10.92 -3.88
N ARG A 282 -5.22 -11.51 -4.06
CA ARG A 282 -6.14 -11.83 -2.96
C ARG A 282 -5.55 -12.87 -2.02
N LEU A 283 -4.97 -13.95 -2.58
CA LEU A 283 -4.34 -15.01 -1.79
C LEU A 283 -3.20 -14.49 -0.92
N ILE A 284 -2.37 -13.57 -1.44
CA ILE A 284 -1.27 -12.97 -0.68
C ILE A 284 -1.80 -12.18 0.51
N ILE A 285 -2.82 -11.34 0.29
CA ILE A 285 -3.42 -10.53 1.36
C ILE A 285 -4.11 -11.42 2.41
N GLU A 286 -4.79 -12.46 1.97
CA GLU A 286 -5.55 -13.36 2.86
C GLU A 286 -4.64 -14.29 3.67
N HIS A 287 -3.56 -14.76 3.08
CA HIS A 287 -2.79 -15.87 3.66
C HIS A 287 -1.39 -15.52 4.12
N ASN A 288 -0.76 -14.48 3.59
CA ASN A 288 0.68 -14.32 3.75
C ASN A 288 1.12 -13.12 4.59
N ILE A 289 0.44 -11.97 4.51
CA ILE A 289 0.89 -10.72 5.12
C ILE A 289 0.03 -10.38 6.34
N TYR A 290 0.67 -10.24 7.50
CA TYR A 290 0.03 -9.99 8.81
C TYR A 290 0.72 -8.85 9.56
#